data_86d79122a78465ab24a61d363fa07e73
#
_entry.id   86d79122a78465ab24a61d363fa07e73
#
_cell.length_a   1.000
_cell.length_b   1.000
_cell.length_c   1.000
_cell.angle_alpha   90.00
_cell.angle_beta   90.00
_cell.angle_gamma   90.00
#
_symmetry.space_group_name_H-M   'P 1'
#
loop_
_entity.id
_entity.type
_entity.pdbx_description
1 polymer ?
#
loop_
_entity_poly.entity_id
_entity_poly.type
_entity_poly.pdbx_seq_one_letter_code
_entity_poly.pdbx_strand_id
1 'polypeptide(L)'
;MAVRGKKAETAANKQAVGQAQFSITGTLKEVYVGKKACYATVDVQRADSEYYDRFKVSCPLDYDFPDDGKEITLEGYMKTFKGEVTFVSN
;
A
#
# COMPACT_ATOMS: atom_id res chain seq x y z
N MET A 1 -17.05 23.45 -21.18
CA MET A 1 -16.49 22.80 -20.82
C MET A 1 -16.04 22.59 -20.41
N ALA A 2 -16.45 23.00 -20.27
CA ALA A 2 -15.78 22.31 -19.73
C ALA A 2 -15.45 22.01 -19.36
N VAL A 3 -15.92 22.35 -19.35
CA VAL A 3 -15.34 21.66 -18.96
C VAL A 3 -14.92 21.25 -18.78
N ARG A 4 -15.25 21.43 -18.78
CA ARG A 4 -14.65 20.78 -18.53
C ARG A 4 -14.08 20.82 -18.35
N GLY A 5 -14.45 21.72 -18.17
CA GLY A 5 -13.70 21.40 -18.03
C GLY A 5 -13.24 21.67 -17.64
N LYS A 6 -13.37 21.90 -17.45
CA LYS A 6 -12.79 21.75 -17.07
C LYS A 6 -12.22 21.65 -16.80
N LYS A 7 -12.50 22.02 -16.77
CA LYS A 7 -11.86 21.58 -16.39
C LYS A 7 -11.27 21.44 -16.11
N ALA A 8 -11.60 22.20 -16.13
CA ALA A 8 -10.89 21.72 -15.79
C ALA A 8 -10.45 21.79 -15.54
N GLU A 9 -10.50 22.19 -15.36
CA GLU A 9 -9.82 21.92 -15.01
C GLU A 9 -9.18 21.97 -14.76
N THR A 10 -9.39 22.64 -14.70
CA THR A 10 -8.56 22.43 -14.41
C THR A 10 -7.86 22.48 -14.40
N ALA A 11 -8.03 23.17 -14.35
CA ALA A 11 -7.25 22.98 -14.23
C ALA A 11 -6.73 22.90 -14.39
N ALA A 12 -6.86 23.65 -14.56
CA ALA A 12 -6.42 23.27 -14.52
C ALA A 12 -5.96 22.88 -14.40
N ASN A 13 -6.08 23.40 -14.64
CA ASN A 13 -5.84 22.92 -14.27
C ASN A 13 -4.98 22.58 -13.66
N LYS A 14 -5.19 23.23 -13.51
CA LYS A 14 -4.37 22.75 -12.43
C LYS A 14 -4.77 21.38 -11.95
N GLN A 15 -3.82 20.51 -11.90
CA GLN A 15 -4.07 19.16 -11.50
C GLN A 15 -4.19 19.06 -9.97
N ALA A 16 -5.15 18.28 -9.49
CA ALA A 16 -5.27 18.01 -8.07
C ALA A 16 -4.08 17.21 -7.59
N VAL A 17 -3.57 17.55 -6.41
CA VAL A 17 -2.53 16.80 -5.77
C VAL A 17 -3.21 15.77 -4.87
N GLY A 18 -2.91 14.50 -5.08
CA GLY A 18 -3.52 13.43 -4.32
C GLY A 18 -2.54 12.30 -4.08
N GLN A 19 -2.97 11.37 -3.27
CA GLN A 19 -2.16 10.22 -2.93
C GLN A 19 -3.08 9.02 -2.72
N ALA A 20 -2.80 7.94 -3.44
CA ALA A 20 -3.54 6.70 -3.24
C ALA A 20 -3.12 6.11 -1.89
N GLN A 21 -4.09 5.69 -1.11
CA GLN A 21 -3.86 5.19 0.24
C GLN A 21 -4.31 3.75 0.34
N PHE A 22 -3.73 3.01 1.29
CA PHE A 22 -4.13 1.64 1.55
C PHE A 22 -4.17 1.36 3.04
N SER A 23 -4.93 0.34 3.40
CA SER A 23 -4.92 -0.27 4.73
C SER A 23 -5.03 -1.76 4.53
N ILE A 24 -4.05 -2.52 5.02
CA ILE A 24 -4.02 -3.97 4.89
C ILE A 24 -3.97 -4.57 6.28
N THR A 25 -4.95 -5.42 6.60
CA THR A 25 -4.97 -6.16 7.86
C THR A 25 -4.93 -7.65 7.52
N GLY A 26 -3.98 -8.35 8.10
CA GLY A 26 -3.83 -9.77 7.85
C GLY A 26 -2.81 -10.39 8.76
N THR A 27 -2.28 -11.52 8.35
CA THR A 27 -1.29 -12.28 9.12
C THR A 27 0.09 -12.00 8.58
N LEU A 28 0.98 -11.57 9.45
CA LEU A 28 2.38 -11.35 9.06
C LEU A 28 3.06 -12.70 8.86
N LYS A 29 3.56 -12.92 7.65
CA LYS A 29 4.24 -14.18 7.33
C LYS A 29 5.73 -14.09 7.56
N GLU A 30 6.34 -13.03 7.10
CA GLU A 30 7.78 -12.85 7.24
C GLU A 30 8.15 -11.41 6.98
N VAL A 31 9.32 -11.02 7.46
CA VAL A 31 9.89 -9.70 7.22
C VAL A 31 11.28 -9.89 6.64
N TYR A 32 11.53 -9.27 5.51
CA TYR A 32 12.86 -9.22 4.92
C TYR A 32 13.46 -7.85 5.21
N VAL A 33 14.63 -7.84 5.84
CA VAL A 33 15.30 -6.58 6.18
C VAL A 33 16.28 -6.24 5.07
N GLY A 34 15.97 -5.18 4.33
CA GLY A 34 16.83 -4.69 3.28
C GLY A 34 17.75 -3.59 3.79
N LYS A 35 18.43 -2.93 2.86
CA LYS A 35 19.37 -1.86 3.23
C LYS A 35 18.66 -0.55 3.53
N LYS A 36 17.55 -0.28 2.83
CA LYS A 36 16.85 1.01 2.95
C LYS A 36 15.47 0.87 3.51
N ALA A 37 14.94 -0.34 3.54
CA ALA A 37 13.57 -0.58 3.99
C ALA A 37 13.43 -2.04 4.37
N CYS A 38 12.40 -2.33 5.13
CA CYS A 38 11.99 -3.69 5.41
C CYS A 38 10.82 -4.04 4.49
N TYR A 39 10.67 -5.30 4.16
CA TYR A 39 9.59 -5.76 3.30
C TYR A 39 8.80 -6.81 4.06
N ALA A 40 7.56 -6.48 4.37
CA ALA A 40 6.69 -7.37 5.13
C ALA A 40 5.77 -8.11 4.17
N THR A 41 5.68 -9.42 4.34
CA THR A 41 4.75 -10.24 3.58
C THR A 41 3.55 -10.51 4.46
N VAL A 42 2.36 -10.09 4.01
CA VAL A 42 1.13 -10.19 4.77
C VAL A 42 0.11 -10.98 3.98
N ASP A 43 -0.48 -12.00 4.60
CA ASP A 43 -1.54 -12.79 4.01
C ASP A 43 -2.88 -12.27 4.50
N VAL A 44 -3.78 -12.00 3.55
CA VAL A 44 -5.11 -11.49 3.85
C VAL A 44 -6.14 -12.51 3.36
N GLN A 45 -6.89 -13.06 4.30
CA GLN A 45 -7.92 -14.04 3.98
C GLN A 45 -9.09 -13.35 3.29
N ARG A 46 -9.56 -13.93 2.18
CA ARG A 46 -10.73 -13.42 1.52
C ARG A 46 -11.97 -13.75 2.35
N ALA A 47 -12.92 -12.81 2.40
CA ALA A 47 -14.09 -12.96 3.26
C ALA A 47 -15.00 -14.11 2.81
N ASP A 48 -15.02 -14.41 1.53
CA ASP A 48 -16.00 -15.33 0.94
C ASP A 48 -15.40 -16.65 0.49
N SER A 49 -14.14 -16.94 0.87
CA SER A 49 -13.52 -18.18 0.42
C SER A 49 -12.40 -18.57 1.36
N GLU A 50 -11.86 -19.76 1.15
CA GLU A 50 -10.70 -20.21 1.91
C GLU A 50 -9.40 -19.68 1.34
N TYR A 51 -9.45 -19.00 0.21
CA TYR A 51 -8.26 -18.44 -0.41
C TYR A 51 -7.84 -17.15 0.28
N TYR A 52 -6.59 -16.80 0.13
CA TYR A 52 -6.10 -15.54 0.65
C TYR A 52 -5.14 -14.92 -0.37
N ASP A 53 -4.97 -13.61 -0.24
CA ASP A 53 -4.05 -12.85 -1.06
C ASP A 53 -2.81 -12.53 -0.27
N ARG A 54 -1.67 -12.49 -0.95
CA ARG A 54 -0.40 -12.20 -0.31
C ARG A 54 0.11 -10.87 -0.82
N PHE A 55 0.39 -9.97 0.11
CA PHE A 55 0.88 -8.64 -0.22
C PHE A 55 2.26 -8.44 0.35
N LYS A 56 3.10 -7.72 -0.40
CA LYS A 56 4.41 -7.31 0.08
C LYS A 56 4.37 -5.80 0.27
N VAL A 57 4.71 -5.35 1.48
CA VAL A 57 4.62 -3.95 1.85
C VAL A 57 6.00 -3.47 2.27
N SER A 58 6.44 -2.34 1.70
CA SER A 58 7.70 -1.71 2.06
C SER A 58 7.47 -0.88 3.32
N CYS A 59 8.26 -1.11 4.36
CA CYS A 59 8.12 -0.46 5.66
C CYS A 59 9.41 0.22 6.04
N PRO A 60 9.37 1.25 6.93
CA PRO A 60 10.59 1.85 7.45
C PRO A 60 11.46 0.82 8.16
N LEU A 61 12.77 1.05 8.13
CA LEU A 61 13.70 0.13 8.78
C LEU A 61 13.48 0.00 10.28
N ASP A 62 12.93 1.04 10.90
CA ASP A 62 12.69 1.05 12.33
C ASP A 62 11.25 0.67 12.70
N TYR A 63 10.50 0.13 11.74
CA TYR A 63 9.13 -0.32 12.02
C TYR A 63 9.16 -1.47 13.02
N ASP A 64 8.29 -1.41 14.02
CA ASP A 64 8.22 -2.39 15.10
C ASP A 64 7.22 -3.48 14.72
N PHE A 65 7.72 -4.59 14.20
CA PHE A 65 6.88 -5.69 13.74
C PHE A 65 6.54 -6.62 14.90
N PRO A 66 5.30 -7.15 14.90
CA PRO A 66 4.99 -8.27 15.80
C PRO A 66 5.68 -9.55 15.31
N ASP A 67 5.58 -10.61 16.07
CA ASP A 67 6.15 -11.89 15.67
C ASP A 67 5.44 -12.43 14.44
N ASP A 68 6.16 -13.25 13.69
CA ASP A 68 5.57 -13.93 12.53
C ASP A 68 4.37 -14.75 12.99
N GLY A 69 3.32 -14.74 12.17
CA GLY A 69 2.09 -15.44 12.47
C GLY A 69 1.07 -14.60 13.23
N LYS A 70 1.44 -13.41 13.65
CA LYS A 70 0.52 -12.51 14.35
C LYS A 70 -0.21 -11.60 13.38
N GLU A 71 -1.33 -11.08 13.84
CA GLU A 71 -2.10 -10.11 13.06
C GLU A 71 -1.37 -8.78 13.01
N ILE A 72 -1.42 -8.14 11.84
CA ILE A 72 -0.79 -6.85 11.63
C ILE A 72 -1.70 -5.99 10.75
N THR A 73 -1.72 -4.70 11.00
CA THR A 73 -2.38 -3.72 10.15
C THR A 73 -1.32 -2.75 9.66
N LEU A 74 -1.20 -2.63 8.35
CA LEU A 74 -0.27 -1.70 7.72
C LEU A 74 -1.05 -0.69 6.93
N GLU A 75 -0.70 0.57 7.09
CA GLU A 75 -1.35 1.69 6.42
C GLU A 75 -0.29 2.57 5.81
N GLY A 76 -0.63 3.15 4.67
CA GLY A 76 0.28 4.03 4.00
C GLY A 76 -0.25 4.43 2.65
N TYR A 77 0.62 4.52 1.68
CA TYR A 77 0.24 4.95 0.35
C TYR A 77 0.73 3.96 -0.69
N MET A 78 0.09 4.02 -1.86
CA MET A 78 0.47 3.20 -3.01
C MET A 78 1.13 4.09 -4.04
N LYS A 79 2.11 3.54 -4.73
CA LYS A 79 2.69 4.21 -5.88
C LYS A 79 2.93 3.18 -6.97
N THR A 80 3.07 3.65 -8.19
CA THR A 80 3.32 2.77 -9.32
C THR A 80 4.64 3.13 -9.96
N PHE A 81 5.28 2.10 -10.49
CA PHE A 81 6.50 2.26 -11.25
C PHE A 81 6.47 1.24 -12.37
N LYS A 82 6.52 1.71 -13.60
CA LYS A 82 6.47 0.84 -14.78
C LYS A 82 5.28 -0.12 -14.75
N GLY A 83 4.13 0.40 -14.29
CA GLY A 83 2.91 -0.38 -14.29
C GLY A 83 2.72 -1.28 -13.08
N GLU A 84 3.69 -1.34 -12.19
CA GLU A 84 3.57 -2.17 -10.99
C GLU A 84 3.23 -1.31 -9.78
N VAL A 85 2.40 -1.88 -8.90
CA VAL A 85 1.96 -1.18 -7.69
C VAL A 85 2.88 -1.57 -6.54
N THR A 86 3.32 -0.54 -5.80
CA THR A 86 4.12 -0.73 -4.60
C THR A 86 3.37 -0.14 -3.41
N PHE A 87 3.28 -0.90 -2.34
CA PHE A 87 2.67 -0.46 -1.09
C PHE A 87 3.78 0.02 -0.15
N VAL A 88 3.64 1.24 0.35
CA VAL A 88 4.64 1.85 1.23
C VAL A 88 3.96 2.22 2.53
N SER A 89 4.36 1.56 3.61
CA SER A 89 3.80 1.81 4.94
C SER A 89 4.42 3.06 5.56
N ASN A 90 3.59 3.75 6.31
CA ASN A 90 4.07 4.86 7.13
C ASN A 90 4.99 4.39 8.24
#